data_5b2fcfcb6b37d912af7400444d437904
#
_entry.id   5b2fcfcb6b37d912af7400444d437904
#
_cell.length_a   1.000
_cell.length_b   1.000
_cell.length_c   1.000
_cell.angle_alpha   90.00
_cell.angle_beta   90.00
_cell.angle_gamma   90.00
#
_symmetry.space_group_name_H-M   'P 1'
#
loop_
_entity.id
_entity.type
_entity.pdbx_description
1 polymer ?
#
loop_
_entity_poly.entity_id
_entity_poly.type
_entity_poly.pdbx_seq_one_letter_code
_entity_poly.pdbx_strand_id
1 'polypeptide(L)'
;MKTLIINGGTIEDAFALSYIERVKPDCILAADRGMEFCYRNQIKPDVILGDYDSADKTILEAFRRQNGIEWHQYQPEKDYTDSEIAIGKAMERNSSEIHILGGTGTRLDHVLGNIQLLMQPLAKDIPCFLIDSHNRIRLLKERAVLRKSQQFGKYVSLLPLTTEVTGVTLTGMKYPLEDAAFTSDNTLGVSNEIVEDLSLIHISEPTRLQLIS
;
A
#
# COMPACT_ATOMS: atom_id res chain seq x y z
N MET A 1 -3.34 9.18 -13.16
CA MET A 1 -2.08 9.58 -12.50
C MET A 1 -1.72 8.54 -11.46
N LYS A 2 -0.50 7.99 -11.51
CA LYS A 2 0.03 7.09 -10.48
C LYS A 2 0.68 7.90 -9.38
N THR A 3 0.29 7.67 -8.15
CA THR A 3 0.86 8.37 -6.99
C THR A 3 1.65 7.41 -6.11
N LEU A 4 2.86 7.82 -5.73
CA LEU A 4 3.68 7.16 -4.73
C LEU A 4 3.65 7.94 -3.43
N ILE A 5 3.26 7.29 -2.35
CA ILE A 5 3.34 7.80 -0.99
C ILE A 5 4.57 7.16 -0.32
N ILE A 6 5.42 7.97 0.26
CA ILE A 6 6.59 7.55 1.02
C ILE A 6 6.35 7.94 2.48
N ASN A 7 6.04 6.95 3.32
CA ASN A 7 5.83 7.11 4.75
C ASN A 7 7.14 7.00 5.55
N GLY A 8 7.09 7.36 6.82
CA GLY A 8 8.24 7.38 7.73
C GLY A 8 8.65 6.03 8.33
N GLY A 9 8.06 4.91 7.90
CA GLY A 9 8.46 3.57 8.39
C GLY A 9 9.73 3.04 7.74
N THR A 10 10.03 1.76 7.97
CA THR A 10 11.24 1.13 7.44
C THR A 10 11.17 1.00 5.92
N ILE A 11 12.20 1.47 5.23
CA ILE A 11 12.33 1.35 3.78
C ILE A 11 13.73 0.79 3.48
N GLU A 12 13.77 -0.29 2.70
CA GLU A 12 15.01 -0.81 2.13
C GLU A 12 15.30 -0.04 0.82
N ASP A 13 16.35 0.75 0.83
CA ASP A 13 16.63 1.71 -0.25
C ASP A 13 16.80 1.03 -1.62
N ALA A 14 17.54 -0.07 -1.70
CA ALA A 14 17.79 -0.77 -2.97
C ALA A 14 16.49 -1.28 -3.62
N PHE A 15 15.61 -1.89 -2.80
CA PHE A 15 14.30 -2.34 -3.26
C PHE A 15 13.43 -1.15 -3.70
N ALA A 16 13.34 -0.12 -2.85
CA ALA A 16 12.48 1.03 -3.09
C ALA A 16 12.87 1.78 -4.37
N LEU A 17 14.16 2.01 -4.60
CA LEU A 17 14.64 2.66 -5.83
C LEU A 17 14.29 1.85 -7.08
N SER A 18 14.55 0.53 -7.07
CA SER A 18 14.17 -0.36 -8.16
C SER A 18 12.65 -0.37 -8.39
N TYR A 19 11.87 -0.31 -7.30
CA TYR A 19 10.42 -0.27 -7.36
C TYR A 19 9.93 1.05 -7.99
N ILE A 20 10.49 2.19 -7.61
CA ILE A 20 10.16 3.51 -8.15
C ILE A 20 10.47 3.58 -9.66
N GLU A 21 11.63 3.08 -10.07
CA GLU A 21 12.01 3.01 -11.50
C GLU A 21 11.03 2.17 -12.33
N ARG A 22 10.51 1.09 -11.75
CA ARG A 22 9.53 0.21 -12.42
C ARG A 22 8.14 0.83 -12.50
N VAL A 23 7.66 1.43 -11.41
CA VAL A 23 6.30 2.00 -11.31
C VAL A 23 6.20 3.31 -12.08
N LYS A 24 7.26 4.12 -12.06
CA LYS A 24 7.33 5.46 -12.68
C LYS A 24 6.16 6.32 -12.22
N PRO A 25 6.10 6.71 -10.94
CA PRO A 25 5.01 7.51 -10.43
C PRO A 25 4.98 8.89 -11.09
N ASP A 26 3.79 9.40 -11.33
CA ASP A 26 3.57 10.75 -11.85
C ASP A 26 3.63 11.80 -10.73
N CYS A 27 3.44 11.38 -9.48
CA CYS A 27 3.42 12.23 -8.30
C CYS A 27 4.00 11.48 -7.08
N ILE A 28 4.88 12.14 -6.34
CA ILE A 28 5.49 11.60 -5.11
C ILE A 28 5.09 12.46 -3.92
N LEU A 29 4.42 11.85 -2.94
CA LEU A 29 4.08 12.43 -1.66
C LEU A 29 5.01 11.89 -0.58
N ALA A 30 5.74 12.75 0.13
CA ALA A 30 6.51 12.36 1.29
C ALA A 30 5.74 12.72 2.56
N ALA A 31 5.39 11.72 3.35
CA ALA A 31 4.67 11.87 4.60
C ALA A 31 5.62 11.73 5.79
N ASP A 32 5.62 12.74 6.67
CA ASP A 32 6.45 12.81 7.86
C ASP A 32 7.93 12.49 7.55
N ARG A 33 8.53 11.53 8.24
CA ARG A 33 9.92 11.08 8.02
C ARG A 33 10.17 10.42 6.65
N GLY A 34 9.15 10.22 5.82
CA GLY A 34 9.32 9.80 4.43
C GLY A 34 10.19 10.75 3.61
N MET A 35 10.27 12.03 4.02
CA MET A 35 11.19 12.99 3.41
C MET A 35 12.67 12.64 3.62
N GLU A 36 13.02 11.93 4.71
CA GLU A 36 14.40 11.48 4.97
C GLU A 36 14.86 10.48 3.90
N PHE A 37 13.95 9.56 3.50
CA PHE A 37 14.22 8.65 2.38
C PHE A 37 14.42 9.42 1.08
N CYS A 38 13.55 10.38 0.80
CA CYS A 38 13.67 11.23 -0.39
C CYS A 38 15.00 11.97 -0.42
N TYR A 39 15.41 12.56 0.70
CA TYR A 39 16.64 13.33 0.81
C TYR A 39 17.90 12.48 0.57
N ARG A 40 18.04 11.35 1.27
CA ARG A 40 19.23 10.49 1.15
C ARG A 40 19.36 9.83 -0.23
N ASN A 41 18.24 9.66 -0.94
CA ASN A 41 18.22 9.07 -2.28
C ASN A 41 18.08 10.12 -3.40
N GLN A 42 18.17 11.41 -3.09
CA GLN A 42 18.10 12.52 -4.05
C GLN A 42 16.80 12.52 -4.88
N ILE A 43 15.72 12.05 -4.27
CA ILE A 43 14.38 12.10 -4.86
C ILE A 43 13.72 13.41 -4.47
N LYS A 44 13.22 14.15 -5.45
CA LYS A 44 12.43 15.34 -5.21
C LYS A 44 10.95 14.95 -5.10
N PRO A 45 10.31 15.10 -3.93
CA PRO A 45 8.87 14.91 -3.81
C PRO A 45 8.11 16.10 -4.43
N ASP A 46 6.90 15.84 -4.89
CA ASP A 46 5.97 16.89 -5.34
C ASP A 46 5.23 17.51 -4.15
N VAL A 47 4.98 16.72 -3.12
CA VAL A 47 4.28 17.15 -1.90
C VAL A 47 5.02 16.63 -0.68
N ILE A 48 5.18 17.48 0.32
CA ILE A 48 5.63 17.10 1.66
C ILE A 48 4.50 17.44 2.64
N LEU A 49 4.12 16.47 3.47
CA LEU A 49 3.05 16.61 4.46
C LEU A 49 3.47 16.02 5.80
N GLY A 50 3.02 16.63 6.89
CA GLY A 50 3.32 16.19 8.26
C GLY A 50 3.28 17.35 9.25
N ASP A 51 3.62 17.06 10.51
CA ASP A 51 3.79 18.08 11.55
C ASP A 51 5.23 18.66 11.58
N TYR A 52 6.18 17.90 11.04
CA TYR A 52 7.61 18.20 10.96
C TYR A 52 8.32 18.31 12.31
N ASP A 53 7.69 17.97 13.43
CA ASP A 53 8.27 18.11 14.77
C ASP A 53 9.45 17.16 15.00
N SER A 54 9.40 15.97 14.39
CA SER A 54 10.45 14.96 14.46
C SER A 54 11.46 15.00 13.29
N ALA A 55 11.26 15.92 12.33
CA ALA A 55 12.06 15.99 11.12
C ALA A 55 13.44 16.63 11.35
N ASP A 56 14.46 16.12 10.67
CA ASP A 56 15.78 16.76 10.65
C ASP A 56 15.68 18.15 9.99
N LYS A 57 16.10 19.18 10.75
CA LYS A 57 16.07 20.58 10.29
C LYS A 57 16.87 20.80 9.02
N THR A 58 18.00 20.09 8.86
CA THR A 58 18.85 20.19 7.66
C THR A 58 18.11 19.70 6.42
N ILE A 59 17.36 18.61 6.56
CA ILE A 59 16.55 18.03 5.48
C ILE A 59 15.39 18.97 5.12
N LEU A 60 14.69 19.49 6.13
CA LEU A 60 13.62 20.47 5.92
C LEU A 60 14.12 21.71 5.17
N GLU A 61 15.26 22.28 5.60
CA GLU A 61 15.84 23.43 4.93
C GLU A 61 16.29 23.13 3.50
N ALA A 62 16.86 21.95 3.26
CA ALA A 62 17.26 21.53 1.93
C ALA A 62 16.09 21.45 0.96
N PHE A 63 14.94 20.90 1.39
CA PHE A 63 13.73 20.86 0.56
C PHE A 63 13.06 22.23 0.44
N ARG A 64 13.05 23.07 1.48
CA ARG A 64 12.50 24.43 1.41
C ARG A 64 13.21 25.34 0.40
N ARG A 65 14.47 25.06 0.09
CA ARG A 65 15.25 25.77 -0.96
C ARG A 65 14.89 25.29 -2.37
N GLN A 66 14.16 24.19 -2.52
CA GLN A 66 13.76 23.66 -3.81
C GLN A 66 12.40 24.25 -4.21
N ASN A 67 12.32 24.75 -5.44
CA ASN A 67 11.06 25.24 -5.99
C ASN A 67 10.14 24.07 -6.43
N GLY A 68 8.83 24.29 -6.40
CA GLY A 68 7.83 23.37 -6.94
C GLY A 68 7.51 22.18 -6.03
N ILE A 69 7.76 22.28 -4.73
CA ILE A 69 7.28 21.35 -3.71
C ILE A 69 6.08 21.99 -3.03
N GLU A 70 4.96 21.30 -2.98
CA GLU A 70 3.78 21.68 -2.23
C GLU A 70 3.93 21.25 -0.77
N TRP A 71 3.65 22.13 0.19
CA TRP A 71 3.82 21.88 1.62
C TRP A 71 2.50 21.90 2.35
N HIS A 72 2.23 20.85 3.13
CA HIS A 72 1.06 20.75 4.00
C HIS A 72 1.51 20.46 5.43
N GLN A 73 1.46 21.49 6.27
CA GLN A 73 1.75 21.34 7.69
C GLN A 73 0.45 21.11 8.46
N TYR A 74 0.46 20.12 9.33
CA TYR A 74 -0.65 19.75 10.20
C TYR A 74 -0.24 19.91 11.67
N GLN A 75 -1.22 20.07 12.54
CA GLN A 75 -0.96 20.06 13.98
C GLN A 75 -0.61 18.64 14.43
N PRO A 76 0.31 18.46 15.42
CA PRO A 76 0.62 17.12 15.96
C PRO A 76 -0.63 16.45 16.57
N GLU A 77 -1.47 17.23 17.24
CA GLU A 77 -2.75 16.79 17.85
C GLU A 77 -3.85 16.76 16.79
N LYS A 78 -3.87 15.75 15.94
CA LYS A 78 -4.88 15.55 14.90
C LYS A 78 -5.48 14.15 15.02
N ASP A 79 -6.74 14.01 14.59
CA ASP A 79 -7.47 12.74 14.63
C ASP A 79 -7.02 11.73 13.59
N TYR A 80 -6.15 12.13 12.66
CA TYR A 80 -5.72 11.32 11.50
C TYR A 80 -4.22 11.10 11.50
N THR A 81 -3.79 9.91 11.07
CA THR A 81 -2.37 9.61 10.84
C THR A 81 -1.86 10.29 9.57
N ASP A 82 -0.53 10.51 9.47
CA ASP A 82 0.06 11.07 8.24
C ASP A 82 -0.18 10.18 7.03
N SER A 83 -0.21 8.85 7.21
CA SER A 83 -0.59 7.90 6.17
C SER A 83 -2.02 8.14 5.66
N GLU A 84 -2.97 8.38 6.56
CA GLU A 84 -4.36 8.64 6.19
C GLU A 84 -4.50 9.95 5.41
N ILE A 85 -3.84 11.00 5.88
CA ILE A 85 -3.81 12.29 5.20
C ILE A 85 -3.18 12.16 3.81
N ALA A 86 -2.07 11.41 3.69
CA ALA A 86 -1.40 11.19 2.41
C ALA A 86 -2.28 10.44 1.41
N ILE A 87 -3.02 9.41 1.86
CA ILE A 87 -4.00 8.68 1.02
C ILE A 87 -5.12 9.62 0.58
N GLY A 88 -5.68 10.39 1.51
CA GLY A 88 -6.69 11.40 1.22
C GLY A 88 -6.21 12.40 0.16
N LYS A 89 -4.99 12.92 0.32
CA LYS A 89 -4.38 13.85 -0.62
C LYS A 89 -4.15 13.24 -2.00
N ALA A 90 -3.71 11.98 -2.07
CA ALA A 90 -3.57 11.26 -3.34
C ALA A 90 -4.92 11.11 -4.05
N MET A 91 -5.98 10.80 -3.32
CA MET A 91 -7.33 10.70 -3.88
C MET A 91 -7.88 12.07 -4.36
N GLU A 92 -7.66 13.14 -3.61
CA GLU A 92 -8.02 14.52 -4.00
C GLU A 92 -7.34 14.95 -5.31
N ARG A 93 -6.12 14.47 -5.55
CA ARG A 93 -5.37 14.71 -6.78
C ARG A 93 -5.79 13.81 -7.95
N ASN A 94 -6.89 13.08 -7.82
CA ASN A 94 -7.43 12.16 -8.82
C ASN A 94 -6.44 11.06 -9.23
N SER A 95 -5.77 10.46 -8.26
CA SER A 95 -4.91 9.29 -8.50
C SER A 95 -5.72 8.13 -9.07
N SER A 96 -5.23 7.53 -10.14
CA SER A 96 -5.81 6.31 -10.72
C SER A 96 -5.21 5.04 -10.12
N GLU A 97 -4.08 5.18 -9.43
CA GLU A 97 -3.38 4.08 -8.74
C GLU A 97 -2.49 4.70 -7.64
N ILE A 98 -2.45 4.07 -6.46
CA ILE A 98 -1.68 4.55 -5.30
C ILE A 98 -0.74 3.44 -4.84
N HIS A 99 0.52 3.79 -4.62
CA HIS A 99 1.55 2.92 -4.03
C HIS A 99 2.05 3.53 -2.74
N ILE A 100 2.23 2.73 -1.69
CA ILE A 100 2.68 3.19 -0.37
C ILE A 100 3.93 2.41 0.01
N LEU A 101 5.07 3.10 0.15
CA LEU A 101 6.31 2.61 0.73
C LEU A 101 6.47 3.15 2.16
N GLY A 102 7.18 2.41 3.02
CA GLY A 102 7.39 2.80 4.40
C GLY A 102 6.14 2.77 5.27
N GLY A 103 5.09 2.09 4.82
CA GLY A 103 3.87 1.88 5.61
C GLY A 103 3.88 0.59 6.43
N THR A 104 4.90 -0.25 6.26
CA THR A 104 5.22 -1.41 7.10
C THR A 104 6.40 -1.07 8.02
N GLY A 105 6.60 -1.84 9.07
CA GLY A 105 7.70 -1.58 9.99
C GLY A 105 7.57 -2.37 11.29
N THR A 106 8.26 -1.91 12.35
CA THR A 106 8.30 -2.61 13.65
C THR A 106 7.03 -2.45 14.48
N ARG A 107 6.27 -1.38 14.27
CA ARG A 107 5.01 -1.12 14.98
C ARG A 107 3.84 -1.77 14.29
N LEU A 108 3.34 -2.87 14.83
CA LEU A 108 2.21 -3.64 14.26
C LEU A 108 0.90 -2.84 14.24
N ASP A 109 0.65 -1.97 15.21
CA ASP A 109 -0.51 -1.09 15.25
C ASP A 109 -0.56 -0.17 14.01
N HIS A 110 0.58 0.43 13.62
CA HIS A 110 0.68 1.20 12.39
C HIS A 110 0.52 0.36 11.13
N VAL A 111 1.09 -0.86 11.11
CA VAL A 111 0.94 -1.77 9.96
C VAL A 111 -0.54 -2.14 9.76
N LEU A 112 -1.21 -2.55 10.84
CA LEU A 112 -2.65 -2.90 10.80
C LEU A 112 -3.50 -1.70 10.41
N GLY A 113 -3.24 -0.52 10.98
CA GLY A 113 -3.92 0.71 10.61
C GLY A 113 -3.75 1.05 9.12
N ASN A 114 -2.51 0.98 8.60
CA ASN A 114 -2.23 1.25 7.20
C ASN A 114 -2.93 0.26 6.25
N ILE A 115 -3.06 -1.01 6.65
CA ILE A 115 -3.85 -2.00 5.89
C ILE A 115 -5.33 -1.61 5.87
N GLN A 116 -5.89 -1.21 7.01
CA GLN A 116 -7.29 -0.77 7.09
C GLN A 116 -7.55 0.49 6.24
N LEU A 117 -6.60 1.41 6.19
CA LEU A 117 -6.70 2.62 5.36
C LEU A 117 -6.85 2.34 3.86
N LEU A 118 -6.40 1.17 3.37
CA LEU A 118 -6.61 0.76 1.97
C LEU A 118 -8.10 0.64 1.60
N MET A 119 -8.99 0.63 2.59
CA MET A 119 -10.44 0.64 2.36
C MET A 119 -10.92 1.97 1.74
N GLN A 120 -10.28 3.08 2.03
CA GLN A 120 -10.67 4.39 1.51
C GLN A 120 -10.53 4.47 -0.01
N PRO A 121 -9.35 4.17 -0.62
CA PRO A 121 -9.22 4.11 -2.08
C PRO A 121 -10.03 2.97 -2.70
N LEU A 122 -10.16 1.79 -2.04
CA LEU A 122 -10.99 0.70 -2.55
C LEU A 122 -12.44 1.11 -2.71
N ALA A 123 -12.99 1.91 -1.80
CA ALA A 123 -14.37 2.43 -1.89
C ALA A 123 -14.59 3.33 -3.11
N LYS A 124 -13.52 3.88 -3.67
CA LYS A 124 -13.51 4.70 -4.89
C LYS A 124 -12.97 3.98 -6.13
N ASP A 125 -12.85 2.65 -6.06
CA ASP A 125 -12.31 1.80 -7.13
C ASP A 125 -10.87 2.18 -7.55
N ILE A 126 -10.10 2.77 -6.64
CA ILE A 126 -8.70 3.13 -6.86
C ILE A 126 -7.81 1.99 -6.35
N PRO A 127 -7.05 1.29 -7.21
CA PRO A 127 -6.05 0.33 -6.79
C PRO A 127 -5.03 0.98 -5.85
N CYS A 128 -4.88 0.42 -4.65
CA CYS A 128 -3.93 0.90 -3.66
C CYS A 128 -3.10 -0.27 -3.13
N PHE A 129 -1.79 -0.07 -3.09
CA PHE A 129 -0.83 -1.10 -2.71
C PHE A 129 0.04 -0.61 -1.56
N LEU A 130 0.12 -1.38 -0.50
CA LEU A 130 1.09 -1.21 0.58
C LEU A 130 2.24 -2.19 0.33
N ILE A 131 3.48 -1.69 0.25
CA ILE A 131 4.59 -2.45 -0.34
C ILE A 131 5.86 -2.28 0.48
N ASP A 132 6.55 -3.39 0.69
CA ASP A 132 7.93 -3.44 1.15
C ASP A 132 8.73 -4.48 0.36
N SER A 133 9.98 -4.78 0.74
CA SER A 133 10.83 -5.76 0.04
C SER A 133 10.32 -7.21 0.11
N HIS A 134 9.38 -7.50 0.99
CA HIS A 134 8.86 -8.85 1.25
C HIS A 134 7.39 -8.99 0.89
N ASN A 135 6.63 -7.90 0.92
CA ASN A 135 5.17 -7.94 0.85
C ASN A 135 4.63 -6.92 -0.15
N ARG A 136 3.58 -7.31 -0.85
CA ARG A 136 2.69 -6.41 -1.58
C ARG A 136 1.26 -6.70 -1.14
N ILE A 137 0.65 -5.77 -0.43
CA ILE A 137 -0.68 -5.89 0.17
C ILE A 137 -1.65 -5.00 -0.58
N ARG A 138 -2.82 -5.52 -0.90
CA ARG A 138 -3.97 -4.76 -1.43
C ARG A 138 -5.28 -5.35 -0.96
N LEU A 139 -6.35 -4.61 -1.07
CA LEU A 139 -7.70 -5.12 -0.82
C LEU A 139 -8.40 -5.49 -2.11
N LEU A 140 -9.28 -6.48 -2.02
CA LEU A 140 -10.15 -6.96 -3.10
C LEU A 140 -11.60 -6.92 -2.63
N LYS A 141 -12.53 -6.57 -3.53
CA LYS A 141 -13.97 -6.58 -3.23
C LYS A 141 -14.78 -7.58 -4.08
N GLU A 142 -14.29 -7.99 -5.25
CA GLU A 142 -15.03 -8.88 -6.15
C GLU A 142 -14.13 -9.95 -6.76
N ARG A 143 -13.34 -9.58 -7.75
CA ARG A 143 -12.47 -10.50 -8.46
C ARG A 143 -11.09 -9.94 -8.70
N ALA A 144 -10.12 -10.83 -8.81
CA ALA A 144 -8.79 -10.46 -9.27
C ALA A 144 -8.25 -11.54 -10.21
N VAL A 145 -7.52 -11.09 -11.22
CA VAL A 145 -6.71 -11.95 -12.09
C VAL A 145 -5.26 -11.77 -11.69
N LEU A 146 -4.60 -12.86 -11.35
CA LEU A 146 -3.17 -12.88 -11.05
C LEU A 146 -2.44 -13.56 -12.19
N ARG A 147 -1.41 -12.90 -12.73
CA ARG A 147 -0.52 -13.47 -13.75
C ARG A 147 0.74 -13.97 -13.10
N LYS A 148 1.11 -15.22 -13.34
CA LYS A 148 2.33 -15.83 -12.79
C LYS A 148 3.58 -15.02 -13.14
N SER A 149 3.65 -14.48 -14.35
CA SER A 149 4.76 -13.64 -14.81
C SER A 149 4.86 -12.27 -14.09
N GLN A 150 3.82 -11.87 -13.35
CA GLN A 150 3.74 -10.60 -12.61
C GLN A 150 3.60 -10.80 -11.10
N GLN A 151 3.79 -12.05 -10.62
CA GLN A 151 3.72 -12.31 -9.19
C GLN A 151 4.82 -11.53 -8.46
N PHE A 152 4.52 -11.04 -7.26
CA PHE A 152 5.46 -10.27 -6.46
C PHE A 152 6.42 -11.18 -5.69
N GLY A 153 5.88 -12.16 -4.98
CA GLY A 153 6.59 -13.18 -4.23
C GLY A 153 6.14 -14.58 -4.62
N LYS A 154 6.76 -15.59 -4.00
CA LYS A 154 6.41 -16.99 -4.23
C LYS A 154 4.99 -17.32 -3.75
N TYR A 155 4.60 -16.76 -2.62
CA TYR A 155 3.35 -17.06 -1.95
C TYR A 155 2.31 -15.98 -2.19
N VAL A 156 1.06 -16.39 -2.17
CA VAL A 156 -0.13 -15.53 -2.19
C VAL A 156 -1.01 -15.93 -1.02
N SER A 157 -1.32 -14.99 -0.16
CA SER A 157 -2.22 -15.19 0.97
C SER A 157 -3.47 -14.33 0.83
N LEU A 158 -4.60 -14.91 1.18
CA LEU A 158 -5.90 -14.25 1.26
C LEU A 158 -6.37 -14.29 2.71
N LEU A 159 -6.65 -13.12 3.26
CA LEU A 159 -7.15 -12.98 4.62
C LEU A 159 -8.43 -12.14 4.62
N PRO A 160 -9.48 -12.53 5.34
CA PRO A 160 -10.67 -11.71 5.44
C PRO A 160 -10.37 -10.43 6.23
N LEU A 161 -10.81 -9.28 5.73
CA LEU A 161 -10.76 -8.02 6.46
C LEU A 161 -12.03 -7.81 7.30
N THR A 162 -13.10 -8.50 6.94
CA THR A 162 -14.36 -8.61 7.68
C THR A 162 -14.36 -9.89 8.51
N THR A 163 -15.34 -10.07 9.39
CA THR A 163 -15.47 -11.28 10.21
C THR A 163 -15.54 -12.53 9.35
N GLU A 164 -16.22 -12.45 8.21
CA GLU A 164 -16.41 -13.53 7.25
C GLU A 164 -16.42 -13.00 5.83
N VAL A 165 -15.95 -13.82 4.89
CA VAL A 165 -16.06 -13.63 3.44
C VAL A 165 -16.48 -14.95 2.81
N THR A 166 -17.62 -14.99 2.16
CA THR A 166 -18.21 -16.20 1.55
C THR A 166 -18.12 -16.17 0.03
N GLY A 167 -18.37 -17.31 -0.61
CA GLY A 167 -18.36 -17.42 -2.07
C GLY A 167 -16.99 -17.24 -2.70
N VAL A 168 -15.92 -17.61 -1.99
CA VAL A 168 -14.56 -17.45 -2.51
C VAL A 168 -14.19 -18.66 -3.36
N THR A 169 -13.92 -18.40 -4.63
CA THR A 169 -13.42 -19.39 -5.58
C THR A 169 -12.03 -19.02 -6.06
N LEU A 170 -11.08 -19.96 -5.95
CA LEU A 170 -9.71 -19.82 -6.40
C LEU A 170 -9.38 -20.86 -7.46
N THR A 171 -8.91 -20.41 -8.63
CA THR A 171 -8.45 -21.31 -9.71
C THR A 171 -7.01 -20.96 -10.12
N GLY A 172 -6.32 -21.92 -10.73
CA GLY A 172 -4.92 -21.74 -11.16
C GLY A 172 -3.92 -21.65 -10.02
N MET A 173 -4.32 -22.05 -8.81
CA MET A 173 -3.50 -22.08 -7.60
C MET A 173 -3.26 -23.52 -7.14
N LYS A 174 -2.19 -23.73 -6.36
CA LYS A 174 -1.82 -25.04 -5.82
C LYS A 174 -2.89 -25.61 -4.89
N TYR A 175 -3.56 -24.76 -4.16
CA TYR A 175 -4.69 -25.10 -3.30
C TYR A 175 -5.93 -24.37 -3.83
N PRO A 176 -6.62 -24.95 -4.85
CA PRO A 176 -7.84 -24.35 -5.39
C PRO A 176 -8.97 -24.46 -4.37
N LEU A 177 -9.90 -23.53 -4.44
CA LEU A 177 -11.10 -23.50 -3.61
C LEU A 177 -12.33 -23.24 -4.48
N GLU A 178 -13.46 -23.80 -4.07
CA GLU A 178 -14.74 -23.57 -4.71
C GLU A 178 -15.78 -23.21 -3.65
N ASP A 179 -16.40 -22.05 -3.82
CA ASP A 179 -17.45 -21.51 -2.93
C ASP A 179 -17.09 -21.54 -1.43
N ALA A 180 -15.83 -21.26 -1.11
CA ALA A 180 -15.30 -21.37 0.24
C ALA A 180 -15.67 -20.15 1.10
N ALA A 181 -15.76 -20.37 2.42
CA ALA A 181 -15.87 -19.31 3.40
C ALA A 181 -14.53 -19.08 4.12
N PHE A 182 -14.11 -17.83 4.20
CA PHE A 182 -12.98 -17.38 5.00
C PHE A 182 -13.48 -16.67 6.24
N THR A 183 -13.05 -17.11 7.41
CA THR A 183 -13.41 -16.50 8.69
C THR A 183 -12.15 -15.90 9.34
N SER A 184 -12.32 -14.86 10.15
CA SER A 184 -11.21 -14.16 10.78
C SER A 184 -10.46 -14.99 11.85
N ASP A 185 -11.00 -16.14 12.21
CA ASP A 185 -10.46 -17.09 13.21
C ASP A 185 -9.71 -18.28 12.59
N ASN A 186 -9.53 -18.30 11.26
CA ASN A 186 -8.79 -19.36 10.59
C ASN A 186 -7.75 -18.80 9.58
N THR A 187 -6.92 -19.69 9.06
CA THR A 187 -5.80 -19.37 8.15
C THR A 187 -5.91 -20.10 6.80
N LEU A 188 -7.11 -20.45 6.36
CA LEU A 188 -7.38 -21.24 5.16
C LEU A 188 -6.68 -20.68 3.90
N GLY A 189 -6.63 -19.35 3.75
CA GLY A 189 -6.08 -18.68 2.56
C GLY A 189 -4.58 -18.38 2.64
N VAL A 190 -3.87 -18.82 3.67
CA VAL A 190 -2.46 -18.46 3.86
C VAL A 190 -1.53 -19.36 3.06
N SER A 191 -0.50 -18.75 2.43
CA SER A 191 0.61 -19.43 1.74
C SER A 191 0.20 -20.31 0.56
N ASN A 192 -0.77 -19.88 -0.25
CA ASN A 192 -1.06 -20.50 -1.53
C ASN A 192 0.02 -20.13 -2.57
N GLU A 193 0.08 -20.82 -3.70
CA GLU A 193 1.05 -20.61 -4.77
C GLU A 193 0.33 -20.53 -6.13
N ILE A 194 0.75 -19.63 -7.01
CA ILE A 194 0.26 -19.57 -8.39
C ILE A 194 0.96 -20.69 -9.17
N VAL A 195 0.20 -21.63 -9.73
CA VAL A 195 0.75 -22.76 -10.50
C VAL A 195 0.49 -22.65 -11.99
N GLU A 196 -0.59 -22.00 -12.41
CA GLU A 196 -0.93 -21.76 -13.81
C GLU A 196 -0.52 -20.34 -14.23
N ASP A 197 -0.45 -20.08 -15.53
CA ASP A 197 -0.11 -18.73 -16.06
C ASP A 197 -1.09 -17.65 -15.59
N LEU A 198 -2.37 -18.03 -15.40
CA LEU A 198 -3.44 -17.20 -14.88
C LEU A 198 -4.10 -17.87 -13.69
N SER A 199 -4.23 -17.13 -12.61
CA SER A 199 -5.03 -17.50 -11.44
C SER A 199 -6.16 -16.52 -11.26
N LEU A 200 -7.34 -17.04 -10.94
CA LEU A 200 -8.52 -16.21 -10.66
C LEU A 200 -8.86 -16.30 -9.20
N ILE A 201 -9.18 -15.16 -8.63
CA ILE A 201 -9.84 -15.00 -7.34
C ILE A 201 -11.21 -14.42 -7.64
N HIS A 202 -12.27 -15.09 -7.25
CA HIS A 202 -13.64 -14.62 -7.35
C HIS A 202 -14.28 -14.60 -5.97
N ILE A 203 -15.02 -13.54 -5.65
CA ILE A 203 -15.74 -13.34 -4.41
C ILE A 203 -17.18 -13.03 -4.79
N SER A 204 -18.14 -13.89 -4.41
CA SER A 204 -19.54 -13.73 -4.80
C SER A 204 -20.30 -12.72 -3.95
N GLU A 205 -19.94 -12.59 -2.69
CA GLU A 205 -20.57 -11.65 -1.75
C GLU A 205 -19.78 -10.35 -1.64
N PRO A 206 -20.40 -9.18 -1.38
CA PRO A 206 -19.75 -7.88 -1.35
C PRO A 206 -18.91 -7.68 -0.06
N THR A 207 -18.07 -8.63 0.23
CA THR A 207 -17.13 -8.66 1.36
C THR A 207 -15.72 -8.33 0.90
N ARG A 208 -14.77 -8.15 1.81
CA ARG A 208 -13.43 -7.64 1.49
C ARG A 208 -12.35 -8.61 1.91
N LEU A 209 -11.56 -9.04 0.93
CA LEU A 209 -10.35 -9.82 1.15
C LEU A 209 -9.12 -8.94 1.06
N GLN A 210 -8.18 -9.22 1.94
CA GLN A 210 -6.81 -8.73 1.88
C GLN A 210 -5.97 -9.75 1.11
N LEU A 211 -5.31 -9.31 0.04
CA LEU A 211 -4.36 -10.11 -0.72
C LEU A 211 -2.96 -9.66 -0.37
N ILE A 212 -2.13 -10.61 0.07
CA ILE A 212 -0.71 -10.42 0.39
C ILE A 212 0.09 -11.34 -0.54
N SER A 213 1.05 -10.80 -1.22
CA SER A 213 1.97 -11.54 -2.10
C SER A 213 3.39 -11.07 -1.94
#